data_854257250a7e16aa04b178fd1c92b216
#
_entry.id   854257250a7e16aa04b178fd1c92b216
#
_cell.length_a   1.000
_cell.length_b   1.000
_cell.length_c   1.000
_cell.angle_alpha   90.00
_cell.angle_beta   90.00
_cell.angle_gamma   90.00
#
_symmetry.space_group_name_H-M   'P 1'
#
loop_
_entity.id
_entity.type
_entity.pdbx_description
1 polymer ?
#
loop_
_entity_poly.entity_id
_entity_poly.type
_entity_poly.pdbx_seq_one_letter_code
_entity_poly.pdbx_strand_id
1 'polypeptide(L)'
;MAAKDVKFHDSARAKIVAGVNVLADAVKVTLGPKGRNVVLDRSFGAPTITKDGVSVAKEIELKDKFENMGAQMLKEVASKTSDIAGDGTTTATVLAQSIVQEGMKFVAAGMNPMDLKRGIDKAVKSVVEELKKLSKPCTTSKEIAQVGAISANADSNIGDIIAEAMEKVGKEGVITVEDGSGLQNELEVVEGMQFDRGYLSPYFINNADKQMSLLENPYVLLYDKKISNIRDLLPVLEQVAKAGKPLLIIAEDIDGEALATLVVNNIRGILKTCGVKAPGFGDRRKAMLEDIAILTGGTVIAEEVGLSLEKATLNDLGQAKRIEIGKEETTIIDGAGDAKGIEGRVKNIRKQIDEATSDYDKEKLQERVAKLAGGVALIKVGAATEVEMKEKKARVEDALHATRAAVEEGIVAGGGVALIRARSGLAKLKGDNSDQDAGIKIVLRALEEPARMIAYNAGDEPSVVINKVVEGKGNFGYNAATGQYGDMVEMGVLDPTKVTRCALQNAASVAALILTTDAMVAESPKDEGGHGGHGHGGGMGGMGGMDM
;
A
#
# COMPACT_ATOMS: atom_id res chain seq x y z
N MET A 1 5.48 -21.71 -29.46
CA MET A 1 5.89 -20.45 -28.79
C MET A 1 5.58 -19.31 -29.75
N ALA A 2 5.01 -18.21 -29.26
CA ALA A 2 4.80 -17.03 -30.09
C ALA A 2 6.13 -16.42 -30.50
N ALA A 3 6.22 -15.87 -31.72
CA ALA A 3 7.39 -15.14 -32.20
C ALA A 3 7.70 -13.97 -31.24
N LYS A 4 8.97 -13.60 -31.14
CA LYS A 4 9.42 -12.50 -30.29
C LYS A 4 10.08 -11.42 -31.14
N ASP A 5 9.73 -10.17 -30.87
CA ASP A 5 10.44 -9.00 -31.38
C ASP A 5 11.51 -8.60 -30.38
N VAL A 6 12.70 -8.31 -30.87
CA VAL A 6 13.84 -7.91 -30.03
C VAL A 6 14.34 -6.54 -30.48
N LYS A 7 14.55 -5.66 -29.50
CA LYS A 7 15.21 -4.36 -29.71
C LYS A 7 16.48 -4.29 -28.88
N PHE A 8 17.48 -3.63 -29.40
CA PHE A 8 18.81 -3.51 -28.80
C PHE A 8 19.25 -2.05 -28.70
N HIS A 9 20.19 -1.78 -27.81
CA HIS A 9 20.90 -0.52 -27.65
C HIS A 9 19.98 0.71 -27.64
N ASP A 10 20.29 1.72 -28.44
CA ASP A 10 19.56 3.00 -28.44
C ASP A 10 18.07 2.85 -28.81
N SER A 11 17.73 1.88 -29.68
CA SER A 11 16.34 1.63 -30.04
C SER A 11 15.51 1.08 -28.87
N ALA A 12 16.12 0.24 -28.03
CA ALA A 12 15.50 -0.26 -26.80
C ALA A 12 15.38 0.87 -25.77
N ARG A 13 16.46 1.61 -25.54
CA ARG A 13 16.52 2.72 -24.56
C ARG A 13 15.50 3.82 -24.89
N ALA A 14 15.39 4.22 -26.15
CA ALA A 14 14.44 5.24 -26.58
C ALA A 14 12.97 4.83 -26.26
N LYS A 15 12.62 3.56 -26.47
CA LYS A 15 11.28 3.04 -26.16
C LYS A 15 11.00 2.99 -24.67
N ILE A 16 11.97 2.53 -23.87
CA ILE A 16 11.81 2.54 -22.40
C ILE A 16 11.59 3.95 -21.89
N VAL A 17 12.42 4.91 -22.32
CA VAL A 17 12.35 6.32 -21.88
C VAL A 17 11.01 6.95 -22.30
N ALA A 18 10.52 6.64 -23.50
CA ALA A 18 9.21 7.12 -23.94
C ALA A 18 8.10 6.64 -23.00
N GLY A 19 8.08 5.35 -22.67
CA GLY A 19 7.09 4.80 -21.74
C GLY A 19 7.21 5.38 -20.32
N VAL A 20 8.42 5.52 -19.80
CA VAL A 20 8.70 6.18 -18.51
C VAL A 20 8.14 7.60 -18.51
N ASN A 21 8.39 8.38 -19.57
CA ASN A 21 7.92 9.77 -19.64
C ASN A 21 6.41 9.86 -19.70
N VAL A 22 5.73 9.05 -20.51
CA VAL A 22 4.26 9.07 -20.60
C VAL A 22 3.62 8.84 -19.23
N LEU A 23 4.07 7.82 -18.50
CA LEU A 23 3.52 7.55 -17.17
C LEU A 23 3.87 8.66 -16.17
N ALA A 24 5.14 9.07 -16.10
CA ALA A 24 5.58 10.08 -15.15
C ALA A 24 4.88 11.43 -15.39
N ASP A 25 4.70 11.83 -16.66
CA ASP A 25 4.07 13.10 -17.03
C ASP A 25 2.58 13.13 -16.63
N ALA A 26 1.90 11.96 -16.70
CA ALA A 26 0.52 11.84 -16.23
C ALA A 26 0.42 11.90 -14.69
N VAL A 27 1.38 11.30 -13.98
CA VAL A 27 1.37 11.24 -12.52
C VAL A 27 1.82 12.56 -11.88
N LYS A 28 2.89 13.20 -12.38
CA LYS A 28 3.53 14.36 -11.75
C LYS A 28 2.64 15.61 -11.66
N VAL A 29 1.58 15.70 -12.48
CA VAL A 29 0.63 16.83 -12.42
C VAL A 29 -0.15 16.89 -11.10
N THR A 30 -0.19 15.79 -10.37
CA THR A 30 -0.88 15.67 -9.08
C THR A 30 -0.04 16.16 -7.90
N LEU A 31 1.28 16.38 -8.08
CA LEU A 31 2.21 16.66 -6.99
C LEU A 31 2.01 18.06 -6.37
N GLY A 32 1.98 18.08 -5.04
CA GLY A 32 1.98 19.29 -4.23
C GLY A 32 0.59 19.90 -4.00
N PRO A 33 0.50 20.99 -3.22
CA PRO A 33 -0.78 21.56 -2.78
C PRO A 33 -1.61 22.15 -3.92
N LYS A 34 -0.98 22.57 -5.01
CA LYS A 34 -1.63 23.04 -6.25
C LYS A 34 -1.59 22.00 -7.37
N GLY A 35 -1.31 20.75 -7.04
CA GLY A 35 -1.46 19.62 -7.96
C GLY A 35 -2.90 19.48 -8.46
N ARG A 36 -3.06 18.96 -9.68
CA ARG A 36 -4.35 18.86 -10.38
C ARG A 36 -4.85 17.43 -10.42
N ASN A 37 -6.16 17.30 -10.59
CA ASN A 37 -6.79 15.99 -10.74
C ASN A 37 -6.48 15.39 -12.11
N VAL A 38 -6.43 14.06 -12.15
CA VAL A 38 -6.44 13.24 -13.36
C VAL A 38 -7.79 12.55 -13.47
N VAL A 39 -8.35 12.52 -14.67
CA VAL A 39 -9.60 11.82 -14.97
C VAL A 39 -9.24 10.46 -15.59
N LEU A 40 -9.73 9.39 -15.00
CA LEU A 40 -9.51 8.01 -15.44
C LEU A 40 -10.80 7.46 -16.03
N ASP A 41 -10.72 6.90 -17.24
CA ASP A 41 -11.84 6.21 -17.87
C ASP A 41 -12.17 4.91 -17.12
N ARG A 42 -13.43 4.49 -17.18
CA ARG A 42 -13.89 3.24 -16.61
C ARG A 42 -14.66 2.47 -17.67
N SER A 43 -14.42 1.16 -17.76
CA SER A 43 -15.16 0.29 -18.68
C SER A 43 -16.67 0.30 -18.41
N PHE A 44 -17.09 0.56 -17.17
CA PHE A 44 -18.48 0.70 -16.74
C PHE A 44 -18.58 1.78 -15.66
N GLY A 45 -19.60 2.64 -15.76
CA GLY A 45 -19.88 3.72 -14.81
C GLY A 45 -19.27 5.05 -15.19
N ALA A 46 -19.26 6.00 -14.24
CA ALA A 46 -18.69 7.33 -14.43
C ALA A 46 -17.16 7.30 -14.35
N PRO A 47 -16.45 8.20 -15.08
CA PRO A 47 -15.01 8.36 -14.94
C PRO A 47 -14.60 8.62 -13.47
N THR A 48 -13.46 8.10 -13.07
CA THR A 48 -12.89 8.36 -11.74
C THR A 48 -12.01 9.61 -11.80
N ILE A 49 -12.17 10.51 -10.84
CA ILE A 49 -11.32 11.68 -10.67
C ILE A 49 -10.45 11.45 -9.45
N THR A 50 -9.12 11.58 -9.62
CA THR A 50 -8.18 11.32 -8.52
C THR A 50 -6.97 12.24 -8.59
N LYS A 51 -6.33 12.46 -7.43
CA LYS A 51 -4.98 13.02 -7.28
C LYS A 51 -3.96 11.98 -6.82
N ASP A 52 -4.40 10.78 -6.49
CA ASP A 52 -3.50 9.72 -6.05
C ASP A 52 -2.63 9.22 -7.21
N GLY A 53 -1.31 9.34 -7.03
CA GLY A 53 -0.32 9.00 -8.05
C GLY A 53 -0.28 7.50 -8.37
N VAL A 54 -0.50 6.62 -7.40
CA VAL A 54 -0.51 5.17 -7.65
C VAL A 54 -1.73 4.73 -8.43
N SER A 55 -2.90 5.31 -8.16
CA SER A 55 -4.12 5.06 -8.93
C SER A 55 -3.96 5.49 -10.38
N VAL A 56 -3.39 6.67 -10.63
CA VAL A 56 -3.07 7.12 -11.99
C VAL A 56 -2.09 6.18 -12.67
N ALA A 57 -1.00 5.79 -11.99
CA ALA A 57 0.01 4.91 -12.55
C ALA A 57 -0.55 3.52 -12.92
N LYS A 58 -1.44 2.96 -12.11
CA LYS A 58 -2.06 1.64 -12.33
C LYS A 58 -2.91 1.58 -13.61
N GLU A 59 -3.57 2.67 -13.98
CA GLU A 59 -4.45 2.71 -15.15
C GLU A 59 -3.70 2.92 -16.48
N ILE A 60 -2.41 3.31 -16.45
CA ILE A 60 -1.66 3.57 -17.68
C ILE A 60 -1.18 2.27 -18.29
N GLU A 61 -1.67 2.01 -19.51
CA GLU A 61 -1.24 0.93 -20.39
C GLU A 61 -1.05 1.47 -21.82
N LEU A 62 0.10 1.19 -22.43
CA LEU A 62 0.47 1.72 -23.73
C LEU A 62 0.32 0.66 -24.82
N LYS A 63 -0.11 1.08 -26.01
CA LYS A 63 -0.29 0.19 -27.17
C LYS A 63 1.03 -0.42 -27.67
N ASP A 64 2.10 0.38 -27.71
CA ASP A 64 3.43 -0.11 -28.06
C ASP A 64 3.99 -0.94 -26.91
N LYS A 65 4.23 -2.23 -27.12
CA LYS A 65 4.66 -3.17 -26.09
C LYS A 65 6.00 -2.79 -25.46
N PHE A 66 6.91 -2.19 -26.22
CA PHE A 66 8.21 -1.77 -25.73
C PHE A 66 8.11 -0.50 -24.88
N GLU A 67 7.30 0.48 -25.30
CA GLU A 67 7.01 1.65 -24.46
C GLU A 67 6.27 1.24 -23.19
N ASN A 68 5.31 0.30 -23.32
CA ASN A 68 4.58 -0.22 -22.18
C ASN A 68 5.49 -0.88 -21.14
N MET A 69 6.56 -1.57 -21.54
CA MET A 69 7.54 -2.11 -20.59
C MET A 69 8.19 -0.99 -19.75
N GLY A 70 8.54 0.16 -20.37
CA GLY A 70 9.06 1.31 -19.64
C GLY A 70 8.03 1.89 -18.64
N ALA A 71 6.79 2.02 -19.07
CA ALA A 71 5.69 2.44 -18.20
C ALA A 71 5.46 1.45 -17.05
N GLN A 72 5.44 0.14 -17.31
CA GLN A 72 5.27 -0.88 -16.27
C GLN A 72 6.42 -0.88 -15.24
N MET A 73 7.67 -0.67 -15.66
CA MET A 73 8.78 -0.53 -14.71
C MET A 73 8.60 0.68 -13.78
N LEU A 74 8.10 1.80 -14.30
CA LEU A 74 7.83 2.97 -13.47
C LEU A 74 6.58 2.81 -12.59
N LYS A 75 5.57 2.09 -13.08
CA LYS A 75 4.40 1.67 -12.28
C LYS A 75 4.82 0.87 -11.03
N GLU A 76 5.83 0.00 -11.17
CA GLU A 76 6.40 -0.77 -10.05
C GLU A 76 7.00 0.14 -8.97
N VAL A 77 7.64 1.27 -9.36
CA VAL A 77 8.15 2.27 -8.40
C VAL A 77 7.01 2.85 -7.56
N ALA A 78 5.92 3.26 -8.20
CA ALA A 78 4.77 3.84 -7.51
C ALA A 78 4.10 2.79 -6.59
N SER A 79 3.83 1.58 -7.10
CA SER A 79 3.20 0.50 -6.34
C SER A 79 4.03 0.09 -5.13
N LYS A 80 5.32 -0.13 -5.30
CA LYS A 80 6.21 -0.54 -4.20
C LYS A 80 6.37 0.54 -3.14
N THR A 81 6.32 1.82 -3.54
CA THR A 81 6.35 2.93 -2.58
C THR A 81 5.06 3.00 -1.78
N SER A 82 3.92 2.81 -2.43
CA SER A 82 2.61 2.67 -1.77
C SER A 82 2.62 1.50 -0.76
N ASP A 83 3.09 0.32 -1.15
CA ASP A 83 3.10 -0.88 -0.30
C ASP A 83 3.96 -0.71 0.97
N ILE A 84 5.10 0.00 0.88
CA ILE A 84 6.05 0.13 2.00
C ILE A 84 5.73 1.34 2.89
N ALA A 85 5.39 2.47 2.29
CA ALA A 85 5.25 3.75 2.98
C ALA A 85 3.82 4.32 2.94
N GLY A 86 2.94 3.76 2.09
CA GLY A 86 1.55 4.15 1.92
C GLY A 86 1.34 5.53 1.28
N ASP A 87 2.40 6.30 1.06
CA ASP A 87 2.39 7.63 0.48
C ASP A 87 3.70 7.87 -0.31
N GLY A 88 3.83 9.03 -0.97
CA GLY A 88 5.05 9.44 -1.70
C GLY A 88 5.19 8.82 -3.10
N THR A 89 4.15 8.22 -3.63
CA THR A 89 4.12 7.55 -4.94
C THR A 89 4.45 8.49 -6.09
N THR A 90 3.92 9.71 -6.07
CA THR A 90 4.21 10.75 -7.05
C THR A 90 5.64 11.26 -6.94
N THR A 91 6.15 11.46 -5.72
CA THR A 91 7.55 11.85 -5.46
C THR A 91 8.52 10.79 -6.00
N ALA A 92 8.25 9.51 -5.74
CA ALA A 92 9.05 8.40 -6.25
C ALA A 92 9.07 8.35 -7.77
N THR A 93 7.92 8.56 -8.41
CA THR A 93 7.78 8.60 -9.88
C THR A 93 8.58 9.74 -10.49
N VAL A 94 8.52 10.94 -9.90
CA VAL A 94 9.28 12.12 -10.34
C VAL A 94 10.79 11.90 -10.19
N LEU A 95 11.25 11.35 -9.06
CA LEU A 95 12.64 11.00 -8.83
C LEU A 95 13.14 9.97 -9.84
N ALA A 96 12.38 8.90 -10.09
CA ALA A 96 12.74 7.86 -11.03
C ALA A 96 12.85 8.40 -12.46
N GLN A 97 11.87 9.21 -12.92
CA GLN A 97 11.95 9.87 -14.22
C GLN A 97 13.23 10.71 -14.35
N SER A 98 13.54 11.51 -13.34
CA SER A 98 14.72 12.37 -13.35
C SER A 98 16.01 11.56 -13.39
N ILE A 99 16.15 10.50 -12.59
CA ILE A 99 17.32 9.62 -12.61
C ILE A 99 17.49 8.95 -13.97
N VAL A 100 16.39 8.46 -14.58
CA VAL A 100 16.42 7.85 -15.91
C VAL A 100 16.84 8.87 -16.97
N GLN A 101 16.22 10.05 -17.00
CA GLN A 101 16.51 11.09 -17.99
C GLN A 101 17.95 11.60 -17.89
N GLU A 102 18.43 11.89 -16.68
CA GLU A 102 19.82 12.33 -16.48
C GLU A 102 20.80 11.19 -16.77
N GLY A 103 20.51 9.98 -16.31
CA GLY A 103 21.37 8.81 -16.53
C GLY A 103 21.53 8.45 -18.00
N MET A 104 20.45 8.50 -18.79
CA MET A 104 20.50 8.22 -20.22
C MET A 104 21.40 9.18 -21.01
N LYS A 105 21.57 10.43 -20.56
CA LYS A 105 22.52 11.36 -21.17
C LYS A 105 23.98 10.85 -21.05
N PHE A 106 24.32 10.30 -19.88
CA PHE A 106 25.64 9.74 -19.63
C PHE A 106 25.87 8.40 -20.35
N VAL A 107 24.84 7.55 -20.42
CA VAL A 107 24.88 6.31 -21.20
C VAL A 107 25.09 6.62 -22.70
N ALA A 108 24.36 7.60 -23.25
CA ALA A 108 24.50 8.06 -24.62
C ALA A 108 25.92 8.69 -24.89
N ALA A 109 26.52 9.27 -23.85
CA ALA A 109 27.89 9.78 -23.91
C ALA A 109 28.97 8.67 -23.82
N GLY A 110 28.57 7.39 -23.73
CA GLY A 110 29.49 6.25 -23.73
C GLY A 110 30.01 5.84 -22.34
N MET A 111 29.46 6.36 -21.26
CA MET A 111 29.81 5.92 -19.90
C MET A 111 29.26 4.53 -19.60
N ASN A 112 29.99 3.77 -18.77
CA ASN A 112 29.59 2.41 -18.40
C ASN A 112 28.34 2.41 -17.50
N PRO A 113 27.19 1.84 -17.95
CA PRO A 113 25.95 1.85 -17.18
C PRO A 113 26.05 1.15 -15.82
N MET A 114 26.90 0.11 -15.70
CA MET A 114 27.10 -0.62 -14.44
C MET A 114 27.86 0.22 -13.42
N ASP A 115 28.81 1.07 -13.86
CA ASP A 115 29.49 1.99 -12.96
C ASP A 115 28.61 3.20 -12.61
N LEU A 116 27.81 3.71 -13.55
CA LEU A 116 26.77 4.69 -13.25
C LEU A 116 25.86 4.17 -12.14
N LYS A 117 25.38 2.92 -12.25
CA LYS A 117 24.55 2.25 -11.22
C LYS A 117 25.26 2.23 -9.86
N ARG A 118 26.52 1.79 -9.80
CA ARG A 118 27.30 1.76 -8.56
C ARG A 118 27.42 3.15 -7.91
N GLY A 119 27.61 4.18 -8.73
CA GLY A 119 27.62 5.58 -8.29
C GLY A 119 26.27 6.04 -7.73
N ILE A 120 25.17 5.67 -8.39
CA ILE A 120 23.80 5.94 -7.93
C ILE A 120 23.54 5.25 -6.58
N ASP A 121 23.83 3.95 -6.46
CA ASP A 121 23.64 3.16 -5.23
C ASP A 121 24.43 3.79 -4.05
N LYS A 122 25.68 4.19 -4.29
CA LYS A 122 26.54 4.86 -3.30
C LYS A 122 25.97 6.21 -2.86
N ALA A 123 25.46 7.00 -3.80
CA ALA A 123 24.83 8.28 -3.52
C ALA A 123 23.54 8.14 -2.71
N VAL A 124 22.65 7.23 -3.10
CA VAL A 124 21.38 6.98 -2.40
C VAL A 124 21.64 6.56 -0.96
N LYS A 125 22.59 5.66 -0.71
CA LYS A 125 22.95 5.26 0.65
C LYS A 125 23.36 6.47 1.51
N SER A 126 24.23 7.34 0.96
CA SER A 126 24.66 8.55 1.66
C SER A 126 23.53 9.54 1.93
N VAL A 127 22.62 9.75 0.96
CA VAL A 127 21.44 10.61 1.14
C VAL A 127 20.50 10.06 2.19
N VAL A 128 20.27 8.75 2.23
CA VAL A 128 19.43 8.11 3.27
C VAL A 128 20.02 8.31 4.67
N GLU A 129 21.35 8.22 4.81
CA GLU A 129 22.03 8.49 6.09
C GLU A 129 21.85 9.97 6.51
N GLU A 130 21.93 10.90 5.57
CA GLU A 130 21.65 12.32 5.86
C GLU A 130 20.19 12.60 6.19
N LEU A 131 19.21 11.97 5.49
CA LEU A 131 17.80 12.10 5.84
C LEU A 131 17.52 11.61 7.27
N LYS A 132 18.15 10.52 7.69
CA LYS A 132 18.05 10.05 9.08
C LYS A 132 18.58 11.05 10.11
N LYS A 133 19.66 11.77 9.78
CA LYS A 133 20.20 12.83 10.66
C LYS A 133 19.31 14.07 10.72
N LEU A 134 18.61 14.39 9.62
CA LEU A 134 17.67 15.51 9.53
C LEU A 134 16.34 15.19 10.21
N SER A 135 16.01 13.91 10.38
CA SER A 135 14.76 13.45 10.96
C SER A 135 14.62 13.86 12.42
N LYS A 136 13.41 14.32 12.78
CA LYS A 136 12.98 14.59 14.16
C LYS A 136 11.86 13.64 14.54
N PRO A 137 11.81 13.10 15.77
CA PRO A 137 10.70 12.28 16.22
C PRO A 137 9.36 13.02 16.10
N CYS A 138 8.33 12.37 15.59
CA CYS A 138 6.96 12.87 15.57
C CYS A 138 6.25 12.42 16.85
N THR A 139 6.12 13.32 17.83
CA THR A 139 5.65 12.96 19.16
C THR A 139 4.36 13.65 19.59
N THR A 140 4.07 14.81 19.03
CA THR A 140 2.91 15.63 19.43
C THR A 140 1.71 15.41 18.51
N SER A 141 0.51 15.47 19.09
CA SER A 141 -0.76 15.41 18.35
C SER A 141 -0.84 16.48 17.25
N LYS A 142 -0.25 17.66 17.50
CA LYS A 142 -0.15 18.74 16.52
C LYS A 142 0.69 18.36 15.30
N GLU A 143 1.86 17.75 15.49
CA GLU A 143 2.72 17.28 14.38
C GLU A 143 2.02 16.19 13.57
N ILE A 144 1.34 15.26 14.25
CA ILE A 144 0.54 14.20 13.60
C ILE A 144 -0.56 14.83 12.73
N ALA A 145 -1.31 15.80 13.28
CA ALA A 145 -2.34 16.52 12.53
C ALA A 145 -1.76 17.27 11.32
N GLN A 146 -0.61 17.89 11.44
CA GLN A 146 0.07 18.58 10.35
C GLN A 146 0.50 17.63 9.24
N VAL A 147 1.11 16.49 9.58
CA VAL A 147 1.47 15.45 8.60
C VAL A 147 0.21 14.94 7.88
N GLY A 148 -0.84 14.59 8.63
CA GLY A 148 -2.11 14.15 8.06
C GLY A 148 -2.74 15.19 7.13
N ALA A 149 -2.74 16.46 7.53
CA ALA A 149 -3.27 17.54 6.71
C ALA A 149 -2.47 17.73 5.41
N ILE A 150 -1.14 17.66 5.45
CA ILE A 150 -0.28 17.78 4.25
C ILE A 150 -0.54 16.64 3.28
N SER A 151 -0.55 15.39 3.73
CA SER A 151 -0.85 14.23 2.90
C SER A 151 -2.27 14.29 2.34
N ALA A 152 -3.23 14.84 3.10
CA ALA A 152 -4.61 15.09 2.66
C ALA A 152 -4.79 16.35 1.79
N ASN A 153 -3.75 16.85 1.11
CA ASN A 153 -3.81 18.07 0.26
C ASN A 153 -4.22 19.35 1.04
N ALA A 154 -3.66 19.54 2.22
CA ALA A 154 -3.91 20.65 3.14
C ALA A 154 -5.33 20.67 3.77
N ASP A 155 -5.99 19.51 3.86
CA ASP A 155 -7.26 19.38 4.58
C ASP A 155 -7.00 19.16 6.08
N SER A 156 -7.14 20.23 6.87
CA SER A 156 -6.91 20.18 8.32
C SER A 156 -7.90 19.28 9.05
N ASN A 157 -9.15 19.16 8.56
CA ASN A 157 -10.14 18.31 9.22
C ASN A 157 -9.73 16.82 9.19
N ILE A 158 -9.10 16.39 8.09
CA ILE A 158 -8.56 15.03 7.97
C ILE A 158 -7.37 14.84 8.92
N GLY A 159 -6.46 15.82 8.98
CA GLY A 159 -5.34 15.78 9.91
C GLY A 159 -5.79 15.68 11.38
N ASP A 160 -6.75 16.52 11.77
CA ASP A 160 -7.25 16.59 13.15
C ASP A 160 -7.95 15.28 13.56
N ILE A 161 -8.81 14.70 12.70
CA ILE A 161 -9.50 13.45 13.02
C ILE A 161 -8.54 12.26 13.13
N ILE A 162 -7.46 12.22 12.34
CA ILE A 162 -6.42 11.17 12.44
C ILE A 162 -5.63 11.35 13.75
N ALA A 163 -5.27 12.57 14.11
CA ALA A 163 -4.57 12.84 15.36
C ALA A 163 -5.43 12.46 16.58
N GLU A 164 -6.72 12.79 16.56
CA GLU A 164 -7.68 12.37 17.59
C GLU A 164 -7.83 10.84 17.65
N ALA A 165 -7.89 10.16 16.51
CA ALA A 165 -7.94 8.71 16.45
C ALA A 165 -6.69 8.08 17.08
N MET A 166 -5.50 8.57 16.73
CA MET A 166 -4.23 8.08 17.31
C MET A 166 -4.11 8.37 18.80
N GLU A 167 -4.68 9.45 19.30
CA GLU A 167 -4.71 9.75 20.73
C GLU A 167 -5.59 8.75 21.49
N LYS A 168 -6.75 8.36 20.92
CA LYS A 168 -7.70 7.42 21.54
C LYS A 168 -7.20 5.98 21.56
N VAL A 169 -6.64 5.49 20.45
CA VAL A 169 -6.20 4.08 20.34
C VAL A 169 -4.70 3.88 20.58
N GLY A 170 -3.94 4.96 20.73
CA GLY A 170 -2.48 4.92 20.87
C GLY A 170 -1.76 4.90 19.52
N LYS A 171 -0.43 5.10 19.58
CA LYS A 171 0.41 5.20 18.36
C LYS A 171 0.44 3.93 17.53
N GLU A 172 0.32 2.78 18.16
CA GLU A 172 0.28 1.46 17.54
C GLU A 172 -1.15 0.93 17.39
N GLY A 173 -2.14 1.75 17.74
CA GLY A 173 -3.55 1.40 17.66
C GLY A 173 -4.03 1.24 16.22
N VAL A 174 -5.05 0.42 16.06
CA VAL A 174 -5.66 0.16 14.75
C VAL A 174 -6.64 1.27 14.41
N ILE A 175 -6.46 1.85 13.22
CA ILE A 175 -7.37 2.85 12.66
C ILE A 175 -7.78 2.35 11.28
N THR A 176 -9.09 2.24 11.04
CA THR A 176 -9.67 1.87 9.75
C THR A 176 -10.56 2.97 9.20
N VAL A 177 -10.73 3.00 7.89
CA VAL A 177 -11.52 4.03 7.20
C VAL A 177 -12.72 3.38 6.53
N GLU A 178 -13.90 3.84 6.87
CA GLU A 178 -15.18 3.31 6.38
C GLU A 178 -16.01 4.38 5.69
N ASP A 179 -17.00 3.94 4.91
CA ASP A 179 -17.98 4.82 4.32
C ASP A 179 -18.97 5.28 5.42
N GLY A 180 -19.09 6.57 5.62
CA GLY A 180 -20.07 7.17 6.52
C GLY A 180 -21.42 7.37 5.84
N SER A 181 -22.47 7.52 6.65
CA SER A 181 -23.82 7.84 6.17
C SER A 181 -24.13 9.34 6.13
N GLY A 182 -23.26 10.15 6.74
CA GLY A 182 -23.42 11.60 6.87
C GLY A 182 -22.62 12.41 5.86
N LEU A 183 -22.70 13.75 5.99
CA LEU A 183 -21.89 14.66 5.17
C LEU A 183 -20.51 14.98 5.78
N GLN A 184 -20.37 14.77 7.07
CA GLN A 184 -19.15 15.04 7.84
C GLN A 184 -18.43 13.74 8.20
N ASN A 185 -17.12 13.84 8.42
CA ASN A 185 -16.34 12.74 8.94
C ASN A 185 -16.65 12.53 10.44
N GLU A 186 -16.77 11.28 10.87
CA GLU A 186 -17.04 10.91 12.24
C GLU A 186 -15.97 9.92 12.73
N LEU A 187 -15.62 10.01 14.01
CA LEU A 187 -14.70 9.10 14.67
C LEU A 187 -15.45 8.27 15.72
N GLU A 188 -15.42 6.96 15.55
CA GLU A 188 -15.95 5.99 16.50
C GLU A 188 -14.83 5.08 16.98
N VAL A 189 -14.81 4.70 18.26
CA VAL A 189 -13.88 3.70 18.79
C VAL A 189 -14.70 2.50 19.24
N VAL A 190 -14.34 1.33 18.73
CA VAL A 190 -15.01 0.06 18.98
C VAL A 190 -14.05 -0.99 19.53
N GLU A 191 -14.59 -2.02 20.16
CA GLU A 191 -13.79 -3.18 20.57
C GLU A 191 -13.22 -3.89 19.35
N GLY A 192 -11.94 -4.21 19.37
CA GLY A 192 -11.29 -4.86 18.23
C GLY A 192 -9.81 -5.07 18.44
N MET A 193 -9.19 -5.81 17.52
CA MET A 193 -7.73 -6.02 17.52
C MET A 193 -7.21 -6.38 16.14
N GLN A 194 -5.92 -6.12 15.93
CA GLN A 194 -5.18 -6.56 14.75
C GLN A 194 -4.04 -7.50 15.14
N PHE A 195 -3.76 -8.48 14.30
CA PHE A 195 -2.62 -9.39 14.45
C PHE A 195 -1.96 -9.71 13.11
N ASP A 196 -0.66 -10.03 13.17
CA ASP A 196 0.22 -10.19 12.01
C ASP A 196 0.08 -11.60 11.41
N ARG A 197 -1.04 -11.87 10.78
CA ARG A 197 -1.30 -13.05 9.95
C ARG A 197 -2.38 -12.71 8.94
N GLY A 198 -2.12 -12.95 7.66
CA GLY A 198 -3.08 -12.72 6.59
C GLY A 198 -3.69 -14.04 6.07
N TYR A 199 -4.42 -13.92 4.96
CA TYR A 199 -5.10 -15.06 4.34
C TYR A 199 -4.11 -16.12 3.85
N LEU A 200 -4.50 -17.39 3.98
CA LEU A 200 -3.70 -18.54 3.52
C LEU A 200 -3.70 -18.74 2.00
N SER A 201 -4.64 -18.12 1.30
CA SER A 201 -4.74 -18.22 -0.15
C SER A 201 -5.28 -16.91 -0.76
N PRO A 202 -4.67 -16.40 -1.84
CA PRO A 202 -5.20 -15.25 -2.57
C PRO A 202 -6.62 -15.46 -3.12
N TYR A 203 -7.07 -16.69 -3.25
CA TYR A 203 -8.42 -17.02 -3.71
C TYR A 203 -9.52 -16.71 -2.68
N PHE A 204 -9.15 -16.31 -1.46
CA PHE A 204 -10.10 -15.76 -0.49
C PHE A 204 -10.40 -14.27 -0.69
N ILE A 205 -9.63 -13.57 -1.53
CA ILE A 205 -9.82 -12.14 -1.83
C ILE A 205 -11.20 -11.94 -2.47
N ASN A 206 -11.98 -11.06 -1.91
CA ASN A 206 -13.28 -10.63 -2.44
C ASN A 206 -13.35 -9.12 -2.70
N ASN A 207 -12.34 -8.37 -2.25
CA ASN A 207 -12.12 -6.97 -2.57
C ASN A 207 -10.82 -6.85 -3.38
N ALA A 208 -10.96 -6.80 -4.71
CA ALA A 208 -9.81 -6.75 -5.61
C ALA A 208 -9.03 -5.43 -5.53
N ASP A 209 -9.71 -4.31 -5.27
CA ASP A 209 -9.09 -2.99 -5.21
C ASP A 209 -8.10 -2.89 -4.04
N LYS A 210 -8.46 -3.44 -2.88
CA LYS A 210 -7.64 -3.46 -1.67
C LYS A 210 -6.82 -4.74 -1.50
N GLN A 211 -6.99 -5.73 -2.39
CA GLN A 211 -6.33 -7.05 -2.30
C GLN A 211 -6.56 -7.74 -0.95
N MET A 212 -7.78 -7.67 -0.42
CA MET A 212 -8.15 -8.23 0.88
C MET A 212 -9.43 -9.06 0.84
N SER A 213 -9.61 -9.90 1.85
CA SER A 213 -10.86 -10.58 2.14
C SER A 213 -11.64 -9.81 3.20
N LEU A 214 -12.85 -9.38 2.87
CA LEU A 214 -13.74 -8.62 3.72
C LEU A 214 -14.93 -9.48 4.12
N LEU A 215 -15.09 -9.72 5.41
CA LEU A 215 -16.18 -10.52 5.96
C LEU A 215 -17.09 -9.66 6.84
N GLU A 216 -18.36 -9.53 6.44
CA GLU A 216 -19.37 -8.76 7.17
C GLU A 216 -20.21 -9.70 8.05
N ASN A 217 -20.31 -9.40 9.34
CA ASN A 217 -21.00 -10.21 10.35
C ASN A 217 -20.59 -11.69 10.38
N PRO A 218 -19.27 -12.00 10.31
CA PRO A 218 -18.80 -13.37 10.23
C PRO A 218 -18.90 -14.11 11.56
N TYR A 219 -18.98 -15.44 11.46
CA TYR A 219 -18.55 -16.33 12.53
C TYR A 219 -17.04 -16.47 12.56
N VAL A 220 -16.47 -16.72 13.74
CA VAL A 220 -15.03 -16.93 13.96
C VAL A 220 -14.82 -18.28 14.62
N LEU A 221 -14.20 -19.20 13.91
CA LEU A 221 -13.76 -20.50 14.43
C LEU A 221 -12.31 -20.40 14.89
N LEU A 222 -12.06 -20.73 16.14
CA LEU A 222 -10.74 -20.74 16.77
C LEU A 222 -10.33 -22.18 17.09
N TYR A 223 -9.23 -22.63 16.52
CA TYR A 223 -8.73 -24.00 16.71
C TYR A 223 -7.22 -24.00 17.03
N ASP A 224 -6.83 -24.73 18.06
CA ASP A 224 -5.44 -24.73 18.56
C ASP A 224 -4.46 -25.61 17.75
N LYS A 225 -4.98 -26.48 16.86
CA LYS A 225 -4.21 -27.40 16.05
C LYS A 225 -4.33 -27.11 14.56
N LYS A 226 -3.58 -27.88 13.77
CA LYS A 226 -3.62 -27.86 12.31
C LYS A 226 -4.88 -28.57 11.79
N ILE A 227 -5.46 -28.01 10.71
CA ILE A 227 -6.61 -28.58 9.99
C ILE A 227 -6.15 -29.03 8.61
N SER A 228 -6.09 -30.35 8.39
CA SER A 228 -5.71 -30.93 7.10
C SER A 228 -6.85 -31.72 6.46
N ASN A 229 -7.75 -32.28 7.28
CA ASN A 229 -8.86 -33.10 6.85
C ASN A 229 -10.17 -32.28 6.87
N ILE A 230 -10.83 -32.17 5.72
CA ILE A 230 -12.08 -31.42 5.62
C ILE A 230 -13.22 -32.06 6.42
N ARG A 231 -13.20 -33.37 6.65
CA ARG A 231 -14.27 -34.09 7.34
C ARG A 231 -14.49 -33.58 8.75
N ASP A 232 -13.42 -33.17 9.44
CA ASP A 232 -13.48 -32.64 10.80
C ASP A 232 -14.20 -31.29 10.86
N LEU A 233 -14.15 -30.51 9.76
CA LEU A 233 -14.82 -29.22 9.62
C LEU A 233 -16.28 -29.31 9.12
N LEU A 234 -16.67 -30.40 8.44
CA LEU A 234 -17.98 -30.49 7.78
C LEU A 234 -19.15 -30.13 8.68
N PRO A 235 -19.23 -30.61 9.94
CA PRO A 235 -20.36 -30.29 10.81
C PRO A 235 -20.52 -28.77 11.07
N VAL A 236 -19.40 -28.05 11.21
CA VAL A 236 -19.39 -26.59 11.43
C VAL A 236 -19.74 -25.88 10.14
N LEU A 237 -19.13 -26.28 8.99
CA LEU A 237 -19.40 -25.66 7.69
C LEU A 237 -20.86 -25.76 7.28
N GLU A 238 -21.51 -26.91 7.53
CA GLU A 238 -22.94 -27.09 7.24
C GLU A 238 -23.83 -26.18 8.09
N GLN A 239 -23.49 -26.01 9.37
CA GLN A 239 -24.23 -25.10 10.26
C GLN A 239 -24.07 -23.64 9.82
N VAL A 240 -22.85 -23.22 9.49
CA VAL A 240 -22.54 -21.86 9.03
C VAL A 240 -23.21 -21.58 7.67
N ALA A 241 -23.17 -22.54 6.75
CA ALA A 241 -23.85 -22.42 5.46
C ALA A 241 -25.36 -22.26 5.61
N LYS A 242 -26.02 -23.02 6.52
CA LYS A 242 -27.43 -22.86 6.85
C LYS A 242 -27.75 -21.49 7.47
N ALA A 243 -26.82 -20.95 8.26
CA ALA A 243 -26.96 -19.61 8.85
C ALA A 243 -26.74 -18.47 7.83
N GLY A 244 -26.17 -18.75 6.67
CA GLY A 244 -25.94 -17.77 5.60
C GLY A 244 -24.93 -16.68 5.93
N LYS A 245 -24.07 -16.89 6.94
CA LYS A 245 -23.04 -15.93 7.36
C LYS A 245 -21.66 -16.34 6.87
N PRO A 246 -20.73 -15.40 6.65
CA PRO A 246 -19.33 -15.71 6.39
C PRO A 246 -18.65 -16.41 7.58
N LEU A 247 -17.54 -17.10 7.31
CA LEU A 247 -16.74 -17.78 8.34
C LEU A 247 -15.27 -17.42 8.21
N LEU A 248 -14.69 -16.89 9.29
CA LEU A 248 -13.24 -16.85 9.48
C LEU A 248 -12.79 -18.08 10.26
N ILE A 249 -11.76 -18.75 9.80
CA ILE A 249 -11.14 -19.87 10.48
C ILE A 249 -9.72 -19.47 10.88
N ILE A 250 -9.44 -19.46 12.18
CA ILE A 250 -8.11 -19.19 12.73
C ILE A 250 -7.63 -20.47 13.38
N ALA A 251 -6.60 -21.09 12.79
CA ALA A 251 -6.03 -22.34 13.26
C ALA A 251 -4.50 -22.29 13.27
N GLU A 252 -3.82 -23.26 13.91
CA GLU A 252 -2.37 -23.35 13.80
C GLU A 252 -1.89 -23.34 12.36
N ASP A 253 -2.54 -24.10 11.51
CA ASP A 253 -2.38 -24.10 10.05
C ASP A 253 -3.64 -24.71 9.41
N ILE A 254 -3.88 -24.39 8.14
CA ILE A 254 -4.92 -25.04 7.32
C ILE A 254 -4.25 -25.42 6.00
N ASP A 255 -4.23 -26.70 5.67
CA ASP A 255 -3.59 -27.14 4.44
C ASP A 255 -4.33 -28.31 3.75
N GLY A 256 -3.69 -28.88 2.73
CA GLY A 256 -4.14 -30.06 2.04
C GLY A 256 -5.57 -29.95 1.52
N GLU A 257 -6.35 -31.02 1.77
CA GLU A 257 -7.74 -31.14 1.33
C GLU A 257 -8.65 -30.08 1.97
N ALA A 258 -8.40 -29.73 3.23
CA ALA A 258 -9.20 -28.72 3.95
C ALA A 258 -9.09 -27.35 3.28
N LEU A 259 -7.87 -26.86 3.03
CA LEU A 259 -7.67 -25.57 2.37
C LEU A 259 -8.24 -25.56 0.95
N ALA A 260 -7.99 -26.60 0.16
CA ALA A 260 -8.48 -26.70 -1.21
C ALA A 260 -10.01 -26.65 -1.25
N THR A 261 -10.68 -27.36 -0.36
CA THR A 261 -12.16 -27.37 -0.30
C THR A 261 -12.73 -26.03 0.14
N LEU A 262 -12.13 -25.36 1.11
CA LEU A 262 -12.54 -24.00 1.52
C LEU A 262 -12.42 -23.01 0.36
N VAL A 263 -11.29 -23.05 -0.35
CA VAL A 263 -11.05 -22.20 -1.54
C VAL A 263 -12.09 -22.46 -2.62
N VAL A 264 -12.37 -23.72 -2.96
CA VAL A 264 -13.37 -24.07 -4.00
C VAL A 264 -14.76 -23.60 -3.61
N ASN A 265 -15.18 -23.78 -2.36
CA ASN A 265 -16.48 -23.32 -1.88
C ASN A 265 -16.60 -21.80 -1.88
N ASN A 266 -15.52 -21.09 -1.55
CA ASN A 266 -15.47 -19.62 -1.59
C ASN A 266 -15.59 -19.11 -3.04
N ILE A 267 -14.82 -19.68 -3.99
CA ILE A 267 -14.89 -19.32 -5.42
C ILE A 267 -16.29 -19.58 -6.01
N ARG A 268 -16.92 -20.70 -5.62
CA ARG A 268 -18.27 -21.05 -6.07
C ARG A 268 -19.38 -20.22 -5.40
N GLY A 269 -19.04 -19.39 -4.40
CA GLY A 269 -20.03 -18.60 -3.66
C GLY A 269 -20.97 -19.43 -2.77
N ILE A 270 -20.65 -20.71 -2.53
CA ILE A 270 -21.46 -21.59 -1.67
C ILE A 270 -21.32 -21.17 -0.21
N LEU A 271 -20.11 -20.86 0.20
CA LEU A 271 -19.79 -20.39 1.55
C LEU A 271 -18.65 -19.36 1.48
N LYS A 272 -18.91 -18.16 1.97
CA LYS A 272 -17.87 -17.13 2.09
C LYS A 272 -16.97 -17.47 3.27
N THR A 273 -15.75 -17.90 2.99
CA THR A 273 -14.77 -18.29 4.02
C THR A 273 -13.42 -17.65 3.80
N CYS A 274 -12.68 -17.48 4.90
CA CYS A 274 -11.25 -17.17 4.85
C CYS A 274 -10.53 -17.98 5.92
N GLY A 275 -9.39 -18.56 5.57
CA GLY A 275 -8.51 -19.27 6.49
C GLY A 275 -7.27 -18.43 6.80
N VAL A 276 -6.91 -18.34 8.08
CA VAL A 276 -5.76 -17.59 8.59
C VAL A 276 -5.00 -18.42 9.59
N LYS A 277 -3.65 -18.29 9.63
CA LYS A 277 -2.86 -18.90 10.70
C LYS A 277 -3.03 -18.14 12.01
N ALA A 278 -3.10 -18.88 13.11
CA ALA A 278 -3.10 -18.30 14.44
C ALA A 278 -1.79 -17.54 14.72
N PRO A 279 -1.86 -16.35 15.33
CA PRO A 279 -0.69 -15.56 15.68
C PRO A 279 0.13 -16.23 16.81
N GLY A 280 1.46 -16.06 16.78
CA GLY A 280 2.36 -16.60 17.78
C GLY A 280 2.71 -18.07 17.59
N PHE A 281 3.45 -18.63 18.54
CA PHE A 281 3.92 -20.03 18.56
C PHE A 281 3.79 -20.60 19.97
N GLY A 282 3.54 -21.94 20.08
CA GLY A 282 3.46 -22.62 21.35
C GLY A 282 2.43 -22.01 22.31
N ASP A 283 2.79 -21.80 23.58
CA ASP A 283 1.89 -21.25 24.60
C ASP A 283 1.42 -19.83 24.28
N ARG A 284 2.24 -19.02 23.58
CA ARG A 284 1.82 -17.70 23.12
C ARG A 284 0.68 -17.77 22.10
N ARG A 285 0.71 -18.74 21.20
CA ARG A 285 -0.38 -18.96 20.25
C ARG A 285 -1.67 -19.27 20.97
N LYS A 286 -1.64 -20.18 21.97
CA LYS A 286 -2.81 -20.50 22.79
C LYS A 286 -3.35 -19.24 23.50
N ALA A 287 -2.47 -18.47 24.11
CA ALA A 287 -2.85 -17.23 24.79
C ALA A 287 -3.45 -16.18 23.84
N MET A 288 -2.93 -16.05 22.61
CA MET A 288 -3.47 -15.15 21.59
C MET A 288 -4.85 -15.64 21.08
N LEU A 289 -5.02 -16.96 20.87
CA LEU A 289 -6.34 -17.52 20.52
C LEU A 289 -7.38 -17.26 21.61
N GLU A 290 -7.00 -17.38 22.90
CA GLU A 290 -7.87 -17.02 24.01
C GLU A 290 -8.23 -15.52 24.01
N ASP A 291 -7.27 -14.64 23.71
CA ASP A 291 -7.52 -13.21 23.60
C ASP A 291 -8.55 -12.90 22.51
N ILE A 292 -8.42 -13.56 21.33
CA ILE A 292 -9.37 -13.45 20.23
C ILE A 292 -10.74 -14.04 20.63
N ALA A 293 -10.76 -15.17 21.35
CA ALA A 293 -11.99 -15.79 21.83
C ALA A 293 -12.80 -14.83 22.75
N ILE A 294 -12.10 -14.21 23.70
CA ILE A 294 -12.73 -13.23 24.61
C ILE A 294 -13.24 -12.02 23.84
N LEU A 295 -12.46 -11.52 22.88
CA LEU A 295 -12.85 -10.38 22.05
C LEU A 295 -14.08 -10.67 21.18
N THR A 296 -14.20 -11.87 20.65
CA THR A 296 -15.27 -12.26 19.73
C THR A 296 -16.45 -12.96 20.39
N GLY A 297 -16.33 -13.24 21.70
CA GLY A 297 -17.34 -13.99 22.46
C GLY A 297 -17.41 -15.47 22.09
N GLY A 298 -16.32 -16.04 21.50
CA GLY A 298 -16.21 -17.44 21.12
C GLY A 298 -15.43 -18.29 22.12
N THR A 299 -15.19 -19.53 21.74
CA THR A 299 -14.41 -20.50 22.51
C THR A 299 -13.31 -21.08 21.66
N VAL A 300 -12.11 -21.25 22.21
CA VAL A 300 -11.03 -21.96 21.52
C VAL A 300 -11.34 -23.46 21.56
N ILE A 301 -11.46 -24.05 20.38
CA ILE A 301 -11.64 -25.49 20.26
C ILE A 301 -10.27 -26.16 20.46
N ALA A 302 -10.12 -26.84 21.58
CA ALA A 302 -8.90 -27.56 21.97
C ALA A 302 -9.25 -28.89 22.63
N GLU A 303 -8.55 -29.95 22.23
CA GLU A 303 -8.76 -31.28 22.81
C GLU A 303 -8.39 -31.33 24.30
N GLU A 304 -7.45 -30.48 24.72
CA GLU A 304 -7.03 -30.38 26.13
C GLU A 304 -8.18 -29.96 27.06
N VAL A 305 -9.16 -29.21 26.53
CA VAL A 305 -10.36 -28.82 27.27
C VAL A 305 -11.59 -29.69 26.93
N GLY A 306 -11.38 -30.79 26.19
CA GLY A 306 -12.43 -31.74 25.83
C GLY A 306 -13.29 -31.34 24.64
N LEU A 307 -12.90 -30.32 23.88
CA LEU A 307 -13.58 -29.85 22.68
C LEU A 307 -12.93 -30.41 21.41
N SER A 308 -13.76 -30.81 20.44
CA SER A 308 -13.30 -31.27 19.14
C SER A 308 -14.05 -30.57 18.01
N LEU A 309 -13.40 -30.41 16.85
CA LEU A 309 -14.02 -29.77 15.66
C LEU A 309 -15.31 -30.47 15.22
N GLU A 310 -15.37 -31.80 15.29
CA GLU A 310 -16.53 -32.60 14.91
C GLU A 310 -17.78 -32.30 15.75
N LYS A 311 -17.57 -31.85 16.99
CA LYS A 311 -18.67 -31.56 17.95
C LYS A 311 -18.94 -30.07 18.10
N ALA A 312 -18.15 -29.24 17.43
CA ALA A 312 -18.31 -27.79 17.51
C ALA A 312 -19.66 -27.34 16.94
N THR A 313 -20.25 -26.36 17.61
CA THR A 313 -21.56 -25.77 17.25
C THR A 313 -21.41 -24.28 17.00
N LEU A 314 -22.45 -23.63 16.45
CA LEU A 314 -22.46 -22.17 16.28
C LEU A 314 -22.28 -21.40 17.59
N ASN A 315 -22.64 -21.99 18.73
CA ASN A 315 -22.47 -21.36 20.04
C ASN A 315 -21.03 -21.28 20.51
N ASP A 316 -20.15 -22.12 19.95
CA ASP A 316 -18.72 -22.13 20.25
C ASP A 316 -17.96 -21.12 19.38
N LEU A 317 -18.60 -20.63 18.31
CA LEU A 317 -18.01 -19.68 17.38
C LEU A 317 -18.11 -18.25 17.92
N GLY A 318 -17.01 -17.52 17.80
CA GLY A 318 -17.02 -16.08 18.00
C GLY A 318 -17.76 -15.35 16.86
N GLN A 319 -18.05 -14.07 17.08
CA GLN A 319 -18.66 -13.19 16.09
C GLN A 319 -18.00 -11.81 16.13
N ALA A 320 -18.05 -11.11 15.02
CA ALA A 320 -17.66 -9.72 14.92
C ALA A 320 -18.57 -9.01 13.91
N LYS A 321 -18.64 -7.69 13.96
CA LYS A 321 -19.37 -6.93 12.96
C LYS A 321 -18.68 -6.98 11.61
N ARG A 322 -17.35 -6.93 11.62
CA ARG A 322 -16.54 -6.96 10.41
C ARG A 322 -15.15 -7.51 10.66
N ILE A 323 -14.59 -8.22 9.68
CA ILE A 323 -13.19 -8.65 9.70
C ILE A 323 -12.56 -8.34 8.35
N GLU A 324 -11.40 -7.69 8.39
CA GLU A 324 -10.56 -7.34 7.24
C GLU A 324 -9.31 -8.21 7.27
N ILE A 325 -9.09 -9.01 6.23
CA ILE A 325 -7.95 -9.92 6.11
C ILE A 325 -7.12 -9.52 4.90
N GLY A 326 -5.97 -8.95 5.15
CA GLY A 326 -4.94 -8.64 4.15
C GLY A 326 -4.01 -9.81 3.88
N LYS A 327 -2.92 -9.54 3.19
CA LYS A 327 -1.87 -10.52 2.90
C LYS A 327 -1.05 -10.89 4.15
N GLU A 328 -0.80 -9.93 5.03
CA GLU A 328 0.10 -10.08 6.18
C GLU A 328 -0.59 -9.88 7.53
N GLU A 329 -1.83 -9.37 7.54
CA GLU A 329 -2.53 -8.95 8.76
C GLU A 329 -4.02 -9.28 8.72
N THR A 330 -4.61 -9.42 9.91
CA THR A 330 -6.06 -9.60 10.11
C THR A 330 -6.53 -8.64 11.19
N THR A 331 -7.56 -7.83 10.87
CA THR A 331 -8.20 -6.87 11.77
C THR A 331 -9.62 -7.32 12.09
N ILE A 332 -9.90 -7.52 13.37
CA ILE A 332 -11.23 -7.81 13.90
C ILE A 332 -11.82 -6.49 14.41
N ILE A 333 -12.99 -6.12 13.89
CA ILE A 333 -13.66 -4.85 14.19
C ILE A 333 -15.00 -5.16 14.85
N ASP A 334 -15.23 -4.53 16.00
CA ASP A 334 -16.46 -4.65 16.78
C ASP A 334 -16.80 -6.13 17.08
N GLY A 335 -15.90 -6.76 17.86
CA GLY A 335 -16.08 -8.13 18.33
C GLY A 335 -17.27 -8.24 19.30
N ALA A 336 -17.99 -9.35 19.24
CA ALA A 336 -19.19 -9.59 20.06
C ALA A 336 -18.89 -10.01 21.51
N GLY A 337 -17.63 -9.92 21.97
CA GLY A 337 -17.23 -10.24 23.33
C GLY A 337 -17.78 -9.26 24.36
N ASP A 338 -17.91 -9.72 25.61
CA ASP A 338 -18.34 -8.86 26.70
C ASP A 338 -17.21 -7.92 27.16
N ALA A 339 -17.47 -6.62 27.22
CA ALA A 339 -16.51 -5.61 27.64
C ALA A 339 -15.89 -5.90 29.02
N LYS A 340 -16.67 -6.44 29.97
CA LYS A 340 -16.16 -6.84 31.29
C LYS A 340 -15.19 -8.03 31.21
N GLY A 341 -15.45 -8.96 30.29
CA GLY A 341 -14.56 -10.08 29.99
C GLY A 341 -13.22 -9.58 29.44
N ILE A 342 -13.26 -8.64 28.51
CA ILE A 342 -12.07 -8.00 27.92
C ILE A 342 -11.27 -7.25 28.98
N GLU A 343 -11.92 -6.41 29.81
CA GLU A 343 -11.27 -5.72 30.94
C GLU A 343 -10.63 -6.70 31.92
N GLY A 344 -11.34 -7.79 32.26
CA GLY A 344 -10.84 -8.86 33.14
C GLY A 344 -9.57 -9.49 32.55
N ARG A 345 -9.56 -9.78 31.24
CA ARG A 345 -8.40 -10.33 30.55
C ARG A 345 -7.21 -9.37 30.56
N VAL A 346 -7.44 -8.09 30.27
CA VAL A 346 -6.42 -7.04 30.34
C VAL A 346 -5.80 -6.94 31.75
N LYS A 347 -6.62 -6.99 32.81
CA LYS A 347 -6.14 -7.00 34.19
C LYS A 347 -5.26 -8.22 34.49
N ASN A 348 -5.65 -9.40 34.00
CA ASN A 348 -4.87 -10.62 34.17
C ASN A 348 -3.52 -10.53 33.46
N ILE A 349 -3.48 -10.01 32.23
CA ILE A 349 -2.22 -9.86 31.50
C ILE A 349 -1.32 -8.82 32.18
N ARG A 350 -1.84 -7.71 32.69
CA ARG A 350 -1.08 -6.73 33.46
C ARG A 350 -0.45 -7.36 34.71
N LYS A 351 -1.18 -8.22 35.42
CA LYS A 351 -0.62 -8.96 36.55
C LYS A 351 0.53 -9.88 36.14
N GLN A 352 0.40 -10.56 34.97
CA GLN A 352 1.50 -11.36 34.40
C GLN A 352 2.72 -10.52 34.05
N ILE A 353 2.55 -9.26 33.59
CA ILE A 353 3.66 -8.32 33.35
C ILE A 353 4.42 -8.03 34.64
N ASP A 354 3.69 -7.78 35.74
CA ASP A 354 4.29 -7.51 37.06
C ASP A 354 5.06 -8.73 37.61
N GLU A 355 4.59 -9.94 37.33
CA GLU A 355 5.17 -11.20 37.77
C GLU A 355 6.31 -11.69 36.85
N ALA A 356 6.38 -11.20 35.61
CA ALA A 356 7.38 -11.62 34.63
C ALA A 356 8.79 -11.17 35.03
N THR A 357 9.75 -12.08 34.90
CA THR A 357 11.17 -11.82 35.23
C THR A 357 12.01 -11.46 34.00
N SER A 358 11.56 -11.83 32.80
CA SER A 358 12.22 -11.57 31.51
C SER A 358 11.70 -10.29 30.88
N ASP A 359 12.59 -9.38 30.47
CA ASP A 359 12.21 -8.16 29.76
C ASP A 359 11.51 -8.46 28.43
N TYR A 360 11.93 -9.53 27.74
CA TYR A 360 11.29 -10.01 26.53
C TYR A 360 9.85 -10.48 26.76
N ASP A 361 9.59 -11.21 27.86
CA ASP A 361 8.22 -11.65 28.17
C ASP A 361 7.34 -10.48 28.58
N LYS A 362 7.89 -9.52 29.33
CA LYS A 362 7.21 -8.26 29.64
C LYS A 362 6.80 -7.50 28.38
N GLU A 363 7.71 -7.34 27.43
CA GLU A 363 7.44 -6.69 26.14
C GLU A 363 6.29 -7.39 25.39
N LYS A 364 6.34 -8.71 25.28
CA LYS A 364 5.29 -9.48 24.59
C LYS A 364 3.94 -9.47 25.29
N LEU A 365 3.92 -9.40 26.61
CA LEU A 365 2.69 -9.21 27.38
C LEU A 365 2.15 -7.78 27.21
N GLN A 366 3.02 -6.76 27.15
CA GLN A 366 2.64 -5.38 26.89
C GLN A 366 2.01 -5.23 25.49
N GLU A 367 2.59 -5.86 24.46
CA GLU A 367 1.99 -5.90 23.11
C GLU A 367 0.57 -6.49 23.14
N ARG A 368 0.32 -7.56 23.89
CA ARG A 368 -1.02 -8.15 24.03
C ARG A 368 -2.01 -7.21 24.71
N VAL A 369 -1.57 -6.53 25.78
CA VAL A 369 -2.40 -5.51 26.43
C VAL A 369 -2.75 -4.38 25.47
N ALA A 370 -1.76 -3.86 24.72
CA ALA A 370 -1.99 -2.81 23.74
C ALA A 370 -3.01 -3.21 22.67
N LYS A 371 -2.90 -4.44 22.14
CA LYS A 371 -3.82 -4.98 21.14
C LYS A 371 -5.25 -5.16 21.66
N LEU A 372 -5.44 -5.59 22.92
CA LEU A 372 -6.76 -5.81 23.52
C LEU A 372 -7.40 -4.53 24.05
N ALA A 373 -6.61 -3.65 24.70
CA ALA A 373 -7.13 -2.47 25.38
C ALA A 373 -7.27 -1.25 24.46
N GLY A 374 -6.56 -1.24 23.32
CA GLY A 374 -6.56 -0.10 22.40
C GLY A 374 -7.83 0.01 21.57
N GLY A 375 -8.53 -1.08 21.31
CA GLY A 375 -9.66 -1.10 20.39
C GLY A 375 -9.29 -0.77 18.95
N VAL A 376 -10.28 -0.48 18.13
CA VAL A 376 -10.15 -0.03 16.75
C VAL A 376 -10.86 1.30 16.57
N ALA A 377 -10.15 2.30 16.07
CA ALA A 377 -10.75 3.57 15.68
C ALA A 377 -11.30 3.48 14.26
N LEU A 378 -12.56 3.81 14.07
CA LEU A 378 -13.26 3.84 12.79
C LEU A 378 -13.41 5.30 12.36
N ILE A 379 -12.72 5.71 11.29
CA ILE A 379 -12.95 7.00 10.65
C ILE A 379 -14.01 6.78 9.57
N LYS A 380 -15.23 7.25 9.84
CA LYS A 380 -16.34 7.21 8.89
C LYS A 380 -16.31 8.46 8.04
N VAL A 381 -16.05 8.30 6.75
CA VAL A 381 -15.91 9.42 5.80
C VAL A 381 -17.28 9.85 5.32
N GLY A 382 -17.60 11.14 5.49
CA GLY A 382 -18.85 11.74 5.02
C GLY A 382 -18.69 12.48 3.69
N ALA A 383 -19.65 12.30 2.77
CA ALA A 383 -19.69 13.01 1.49
C ALA A 383 -21.11 13.10 0.92
N ALA A 384 -21.33 14.03 -0.02
CA ALA A 384 -22.63 14.22 -0.66
C ALA A 384 -22.89 13.23 -1.80
N THR A 385 -21.84 12.70 -2.43
CA THR A 385 -21.91 11.78 -3.56
C THR A 385 -20.95 10.60 -3.39
N GLU A 386 -21.24 9.48 -4.06
CA GLU A 386 -20.38 8.29 -4.02
C GLU A 386 -18.98 8.57 -4.63
N VAL A 387 -18.90 9.42 -5.66
CA VAL A 387 -17.61 9.80 -6.28
C VAL A 387 -16.76 10.61 -5.31
N GLU A 388 -17.37 11.59 -4.63
CA GLU A 388 -16.70 12.39 -3.59
C GLU A 388 -16.28 11.50 -2.40
N MET A 389 -17.14 10.55 -1.99
CA MET A 389 -16.86 9.61 -0.92
C MET A 389 -15.59 8.81 -1.20
N LYS A 390 -15.49 8.22 -2.40
CA LYS A 390 -14.32 7.42 -2.80
C LYS A 390 -13.03 8.24 -2.83
N GLU A 391 -13.10 9.47 -3.35
CA GLU A 391 -11.94 10.37 -3.40
C GLU A 391 -11.50 10.77 -1.97
N LYS A 392 -12.44 11.16 -1.13
CA LYS A 392 -12.17 11.60 0.24
C LYS A 392 -11.65 10.47 1.11
N LYS A 393 -12.18 9.25 0.92
CA LYS A 393 -11.72 8.04 1.60
C LYS A 393 -10.27 7.72 1.24
N ALA A 394 -9.91 7.76 -0.05
CA ALA A 394 -8.54 7.55 -0.48
C ALA A 394 -7.58 8.58 0.17
N ARG A 395 -7.96 9.86 0.22
CA ARG A 395 -7.15 10.90 0.91
C ARG A 395 -6.99 10.64 2.40
N VAL A 396 -8.02 10.16 3.08
CA VAL A 396 -7.94 9.79 4.51
C VAL A 396 -7.02 8.60 4.70
N GLU A 397 -7.10 7.58 3.83
CA GLU A 397 -6.22 6.42 3.86
C GLU A 397 -4.74 6.81 3.63
N ASP A 398 -4.45 7.65 2.64
CA ASP A 398 -3.10 8.17 2.38
C ASP A 398 -2.56 8.97 3.59
N ALA A 399 -3.38 9.85 4.15
CA ALA A 399 -3.03 10.64 5.33
C ALA A 399 -2.75 9.76 6.57
N LEU A 400 -3.53 8.69 6.75
CA LEU A 400 -3.32 7.72 7.82
C LEU A 400 -1.99 6.98 7.65
N HIS A 401 -1.65 6.55 6.43
CA HIS A 401 -0.37 5.90 6.13
C HIS A 401 0.80 6.85 6.37
N ALA A 402 0.70 8.09 5.90
CA ALA A 402 1.72 9.12 6.11
C ALA A 402 1.94 9.41 7.61
N THR A 403 0.88 9.51 8.40
CA THR A 403 1.00 9.75 9.86
C THR A 403 1.62 8.56 10.57
N ARG A 404 1.29 7.32 10.22
CA ARG A 404 1.96 6.11 10.74
C ARG A 404 3.46 6.11 10.40
N ALA A 405 3.80 6.40 9.14
CA ALA A 405 5.18 6.51 8.71
C ALA A 405 5.97 7.60 9.46
N ALA A 406 5.31 8.73 9.79
CA ALA A 406 5.90 9.80 10.58
C ALA A 406 6.13 9.40 12.04
N VAL A 407 5.21 8.67 12.65
CA VAL A 407 5.37 8.16 14.02
C VAL A 407 6.50 7.12 14.09
N GLU A 408 6.68 6.30 13.05
CA GLU A 408 7.66 5.22 12.98
C GLU A 408 9.09 5.74 12.79
N GLU A 409 9.35 6.61 11.81
CA GLU A 409 10.71 7.07 11.44
C GLU A 409 10.93 8.57 11.64
N GLY A 410 9.95 9.30 12.20
CA GLY A 410 10.04 10.75 12.40
C GLY A 410 9.67 11.54 11.14
N ILE A 411 9.89 12.85 11.25
CA ILE A 411 9.52 13.86 10.26
C ILE A 411 10.73 14.69 9.81
N VAL A 412 10.65 15.19 8.60
CA VAL A 412 11.60 16.12 7.99
C VAL A 412 10.86 17.33 7.40
N ALA A 413 11.61 18.38 7.04
CA ALA A 413 11.03 19.52 6.32
C ALA A 413 10.46 19.07 4.97
N GLY A 414 9.18 19.36 4.74
CA GLY A 414 8.44 18.96 3.54
C GLY A 414 8.71 19.81 2.31
N GLY A 415 7.90 19.61 1.27
CA GLY A 415 8.02 20.36 0.02
C GLY A 415 9.31 20.07 -0.76
N GLY A 416 9.93 18.91 -0.56
CA GLY A 416 11.19 18.51 -1.20
C GLY A 416 12.44 19.13 -0.56
N VAL A 417 12.30 19.93 0.50
CA VAL A 417 13.42 20.62 1.16
C VAL A 417 14.40 19.63 1.79
N ALA A 418 13.92 18.57 2.43
CA ALA A 418 14.77 17.56 3.06
C ALA A 418 15.72 16.90 2.04
N LEU A 419 15.25 16.58 0.83
CA LEU A 419 16.07 16.03 -0.25
C LEU A 419 17.15 17.03 -0.69
N ILE A 420 16.80 18.33 -0.81
CA ILE A 420 17.77 19.39 -1.15
C ILE A 420 18.82 19.51 -0.05
N ARG A 421 18.46 19.45 1.22
CA ARG A 421 19.43 19.51 2.35
C ARG A 421 20.32 18.27 2.41
N ALA A 422 19.77 17.09 2.14
CA ALA A 422 20.51 15.83 2.14
C ALA A 422 21.60 15.76 1.04
N ARG A 423 21.58 16.67 0.04
CA ARG A 423 22.68 16.85 -0.93
C ARG A 423 24.04 17.11 -0.27
N SER A 424 24.06 17.65 0.95
CA SER A 424 25.29 17.87 1.71
C SER A 424 26.10 16.58 1.92
N GLY A 425 25.43 15.43 2.06
CA GLY A 425 26.06 14.12 2.13
C GLY A 425 26.83 13.71 0.86
N LEU A 426 26.48 14.30 -0.28
CA LEU A 426 27.14 14.03 -1.57
C LEU A 426 28.36 14.94 -1.84
N ALA A 427 28.52 16.04 -1.10
CA ALA A 427 29.53 17.06 -1.40
C ALA A 427 30.99 16.53 -1.38
N LYS A 428 31.27 15.52 -0.54
CA LYS A 428 32.58 14.89 -0.40
C LYS A 428 32.61 13.45 -0.92
N LEU A 429 31.47 12.94 -1.42
CA LEU A 429 31.36 11.58 -1.91
C LEU A 429 32.04 11.46 -3.27
N LYS A 430 32.90 10.45 -3.42
CA LYS A 430 33.60 10.12 -4.67
C LYS A 430 33.33 8.67 -5.04
N GLY A 431 33.22 8.43 -6.32
CA GLY A 431 33.25 7.11 -6.93
C GLY A 431 34.66 6.56 -6.99
N ASP A 432 34.78 5.31 -7.40
CA ASP A 432 36.05 4.66 -7.62
C ASP A 432 36.63 5.01 -9.03
N ASN A 433 35.79 5.58 -9.89
CA ASN A 433 36.14 6.07 -11.24
C ASN A 433 35.19 7.21 -11.67
N SER A 434 35.45 7.80 -12.85
CA SER A 434 34.69 8.92 -13.43
C SER A 434 33.21 8.59 -13.67
N ASP A 435 32.91 7.35 -14.02
CA ASP A 435 31.54 6.92 -14.35
C ASP A 435 30.70 6.77 -13.09
N GLN A 436 31.30 6.30 -11.98
CA GLN A 436 30.67 6.33 -10.67
C GLN A 436 30.45 7.76 -10.15
N ASP A 437 31.40 8.66 -10.39
CA ASP A 437 31.22 10.09 -10.07
C ASP A 437 30.07 10.71 -10.88
N ALA A 438 29.87 10.30 -12.13
CA ALA A 438 28.71 10.69 -12.93
C ALA A 438 27.41 10.12 -12.34
N GLY A 439 27.42 8.88 -11.86
CA GLY A 439 26.29 8.29 -11.13
C GLY A 439 25.88 9.09 -9.89
N ILE A 440 26.85 9.58 -9.11
CA ILE A 440 26.61 10.47 -7.96
C ILE A 440 25.99 11.79 -8.42
N LYS A 441 26.46 12.37 -9.52
CA LYS A 441 25.92 13.63 -10.08
C LYS A 441 24.48 13.48 -10.58
N ILE A 442 24.10 12.32 -11.12
CA ILE A 442 22.73 12.01 -11.52
C ILE A 442 21.80 12.13 -10.31
N VAL A 443 22.13 11.48 -9.19
CA VAL A 443 21.33 11.57 -7.97
C VAL A 443 21.29 13.00 -7.45
N LEU A 444 22.44 13.67 -7.38
CA LEU A 444 22.54 15.07 -6.93
C LEU A 444 21.56 15.99 -7.69
N ARG A 445 21.42 15.80 -9.00
CA ARG A 445 20.48 16.56 -9.83
C ARG A 445 19.03 16.14 -9.56
N ALA A 446 18.78 14.85 -9.45
CA ALA A 446 17.42 14.32 -9.26
C ALA A 446 16.79 14.75 -7.92
N LEU A 447 17.59 14.97 -6.88
CA LEU A 447 17.09 15.39 -5.55
C LEU A 447 16.37 16.76 -5.56
N GLU A 448 16.57 17.58 -6.57
CA GLU A 448 15.86 18.86 -6.72
C GLU A 448 14.48 18.70 -7.37
N GLU A 449 14.25 17.62 -8.11
CA GLU A 449 13.13 17.51 -9.02
C GLU A 449 11.75 17.51 -8.34
N PRO A 450 11.54 16.87 -7.16
CA PRO A 450 10.28 16.98 -6.44
C PRO A 450 9.91 18.43 -6.10
N ALA A 451 10.86 19.20 -5.56
CA ALA A 451 10.62 20.62 -5.24
C ALA A 451 10.41 21.48 -6.51
N ARG A 452 11.13 21.17 -7.60
CA ARG A 452 10.90 21.82 -8.91
C ARG A 452 9.49 21.57 -9.41
N MET A 453 9.02 20.34 -9.32
CA MET A 453 7.68 19.99 -9.80
C MET A 453 6.58 20.62 -8.94
N ILE A 454 6.77 20.70 -7.62
CA ILE A 454 5.84 21.41 -6.72
C ILE A 454 5.75 22.90 -7.11
N ALA A 455 6.88 23.57 -7.34
CA ALA A 455 6.91 24.95 -7.79
C ALA A 455 6.25 25.14 -9.16
N TYR A 456 6.55 24.25 -10.11
CA TYR A 456 5.94 24.24 -11.44
C TYR A 456 4.42 24.12 -11.40
N ASN A 457 3.90 23.17 -10.62
CA ASN A 457 2.47 22.98 -10.44
C ASN A 457 1.80 24.17 -9.72
N ALA A 458 2.56 24.91 -8.93
CA ALA A 458 2.09 26.13 -8.28
C ALA A 458 2.00 27.32 -9.24
N GLY A 459 2.61 27.22 -10.43
CA GLY A 459 2.66 28.29 -11.43
C GLY A 459 3.86 29.24 -11.25
N ASP A 460 4.83 28.85 -10.43
CA ASP A 460 6.04 29.61 -10.18
C ASP A 460 7.22 29.08 -11.03
N GLU A 461 8.24 29.93 -11.27
CA GLU A 461 9.43 29.52 -12.01
C GLU A 461 10.31 28.60 -11.16
N PRO A 462 10.42 27.28 -11.49
CA PRO A 462 11.10 26.33 -10.64
C PRO A 462 12.57 26.65 -10.37
N SER A 463 13.28 27.22 -11.35
CA SER A 463 14.71 27.52 -11.22
C SER A 463 14.95 28.64 -10.20
N VAL A 464 14.07 29.63 -10.14
CA VAL A 464 14.15 30.74 -9.18
C VAL A 464 13.87 30.22 -7.77
N VAL A 465 12.81 29.40 -7.63
CA VAL A 465 12.42 28.83 -6.33
C VAL A 465 13.55 27.95 -5.77
N ILE A 466 14.07 27.03 -6.58
CA ILE A 466 15.12 26.11 -6.14
C ILE A 466 16.41 26.83 -5.76
N ASN A 467 16.87 27.80 -6.56
CA ASN A 467 18.06 28.58 -6.22
C ASN A 467 17.93 29.23 -4.84
N LYS A 468 16.77 29.87 -4.58
CA LYS A 468 16.51 30.52 -3.30
C LYS A 468 16.44 29.52 -2.13
N VAL A 469 15.84 28.33 -2.35
CA VAL A 469 15.82 27.26 -1.35
C VAL A 469 17.21 26.70 -1.08
N VAL A 470 18.03 26.49 -2.10
CA VAL A 470 19.41 25.98 -1.98
C VAL A 470 20.32 26.94 -1.19
N GLU A 471 20.19 28.25 -1.40
CA GLU A 471 20.92 29.29 -0.65
C GLU A 471 20.51 29.34 0.83
N GLY A 472 19.26 28.91 1.14
CA GLY A 472 18.76 28.87 2.50
C GLY A 472 19.40 27.76 3.35
N LYS A 473 19.25 27.85 4.66
CA LYS A 473 19.81 26.89 5.65
C LYS A 473 18.71 26.22 6.46
N GLY A 474 19.01 25.09 7.07
CA GLY A 474 18.08 24.37 7.94
C GLY A 474 16.79 23.99 7.19
N ASN A 475 15.65 24.29 7.78
CA ASN A 475 14.35 23.97 7.22
C ASN A 475 13.79 25.04 6.25
N PHE A 476 14.59 26.06 5.89
CA PHE A 476 14.15 27.11 4.99
C PHE A 476 13.74 26.55 3.63
N GLY A 477 12.51 26.83 3.21
CA GLY A 477 11.92 26.32 1.98
C GLY A 477 10.87 27.25 1.38
N TYR A 478 10.13 26.71 0.43
CA TYR A 478 9.04 27.40 -0.28
C TYR A 478 7.72 26.67 -0.04
N ASN A 479 6.77 27.37 0.60
CA ASN A 479 5.40 26.88 0.77
C ASN A 479 4.57 27.21 -0.48
N ALA A 480 4.41 26.26 -1.36
CA ALA A 480 3.70 26.42 -2.62
C ALA A 480 2.19 26.71 -2.48
N ALA A 481 1.58 26.38 -1.32
CA ALA A 481 0.19 26.72 -1.05
C ALA A 481 0.00 28.24 -0.91
N THR A 482 0.91 28.90 -0.18
CA THR A 482 0.82 30.34 0.16
C THR A 482 1.73 31.24 -0.67
N GLY A 483 2.72 30.67 -1.39
CA GLY A 483 3.75 31.43 -2.11
C GLY A 483 4.82 32.04 -1.20
N GLN A 484 4.91 31.62 0.06
CA GLN A 484 5.82 32.19 1.06
C GLN A 484 7.09 31.35 1.24
N TYR A 485 8.19 32.02 1.56
CA TYR A 485 9.44 31.39 1.96
C TYR A 485 9.64 31.50 3.49
N GLY A 486 10.11 30.44 4.11
CA GLY A 486 10.35 30.42 5.55
C GLY A 486 10.76 29.04 6.05
N ASP A 487 10.76 28.85 7.37
CA ASP A 487 10.96 27.53 7.96
C ASP A 487 9.76 26.64 7.71
N MET A 488 9.96 25.55 6.96
CA MET A 488 8.88 24.65 6.55
C MET A 488 8.25 23.92 7.74
N VAL A 489 9.04 23.64 8.78
CA VAL A 489 8.53 22.98 10.00
C VAL A 489 7.63 23.95 10.78
N GLU A 490 8.03 25.21 10.93
CA GLU A 490 7.21 26.23 11.57
C GLU A 490 5.92 26.50 10.78
N MET A 491 5.99 26.47 9.46
CA MET A 491 4.82 26.59 8.58
C MET A 491 3.94 25.34 8.53
N GLY A 492 4.30 24.27 9.25
CA GLY A 492 3.54 23.03 9.31
C GLY A 492 3.66 22.15 8.07
N VAL A 493 4.62 22.42 7.17
CA VAL A 493 4.86 21.61 5.95
C VAL A 493 5.90 20.54 6.28
N LEU A 494 5.41 19.35 6.62
CA LEU A 494 6.20 18.23 7.13
C LEU A 494 6.02 17.00 6.23
N ASP A 495 7.11 16.29 5.94
CA ASP A 495 7.09 15.00 5.26
C ASP A 495 7.57 13.89 6.22
N PRO A 496 6.95 12.70 6.19
CA PRO A 496 7.47 11.54 6.90
C PRO A 496 8.84 11.13 6.33
N THR A 497 9.81 10.89 7.21
CA THR A 497 11.16 10.47 6.81
C THR A 497 11.12 9.15 6.03
N LYS A 498 10.31 8.19 6.49
CA LYS A 498 10.11 6.90 5.82
C LYS A 498 9.62 7.07 4.38
N VAL A 499 8.61 7.92 4.16
CA VAL A 499 8.06 8.22 2.83
C VAL A 499 9.13 8.77 1.90
N THR A 500 9.85 9.82 2.34
CA THR A 500 10.90 10.47 1.55
C THR A 500 12.04 9.51 1.22
N ARG A 501 12.46 8.69 2.18
CA ARG A 501 13.50 7.68 2.03
C ARG A 501 13.09 6.57 1.06
N CYS A 502 11.92 5.99 1.24
CA CYS A 502 11.39 4.92 0.38
C CYS A 502 11.21 5.40 -1.06
N ALA A 503 10.68 6.61 -1.25
CA ALA A 503 10.54 7.21 -2.58
C ALA A 503 11.88 7.26 -3.33
N LEU A 504 12.96 7.73 -2.68
CA LEU A 504 14.29 7.79 -3.29
C LEU A 504 14.87 6.40 -3.57
N GLN A 505 14.76 5.47 -2.61
CA GLN A 505 15.32 4.12 -2.74
C GLN A 505 14.64 3.33 -3.86
N ASN A 506 13.31 3.35 -3.92
CA ASN A 506 12.55 2.64 -4.96
C ASN A 506 12.78 3.27 -6.34
N ALA A 507 12.78 4.60 -6.42
CA ALA A 507 13.10 5.34 -7.65
C ALA A 507 14.48 4.95 -8.20
N ALA A 508 15.50 5.01 -7.38
CA ALA A 508 16.88 4.71 -7.79
C ALA A 508 17.05 3.22 -8.16
N SER A 509 16.42 2.31 -7.43
CA SER A 509 16.50 0.87 -7.71
C SER A 509 16.02 0.54 -9.11
N VAL A 510 14.82 1.00 -9.48
CA VAL A 510 14.24 0.72 -10.80
C VAL A 510 14.92 1.53 -11.89
N ALA A 511 15.22 2.82 -11.64
CA ALA A 511 15.94 3.64 -12.61
C ALA A 511 17.32 3.07 -12.96
N ALA A 512 18.05 2.54 -11.99
CA ALA A 512 19.35 1.89 -12.21
C ALA A 512 19.22 0.62 -13.08
N LEU A 513 18.14 -0.16 -12.94
CA LEU A 513 17.85 -1.30 -13.81
C LEU A 513 17.56 -0.83 -15.24
N ILE A 514 16.78 0.23 -15.40
CA ILE A 514 16.49 0.83 -16.71
C ILE A 514 17.79 1.28 -17.38
N LEU A 515 18.69 1.96 -16.68
CA LEU A 515 19.95 2.44 -17.22
C LEU A 515 20.89 1.30 -17.66
N THR A 516 20.84 0.16 -16.98
CA THR A 516 21.66 -1.02 -17.31
C THR A 516 21.03 -1.95 -18.34
N THR A 517 19.80 -1.65 -18.82
CA THR A 517 19.12 -2.45 -19.83
C THR A 517 19.68 -2.14 -21.22
N ASP A 518 20.01 -3.20 -21.98
CA ASP A 518 20.55 -3.09 -23.33
C ASP A 518 19.71 -3.82 -24.39
N ALA A 519 18.82 -4.71 -23.98
CA ALA A 519 17.93 -5.44 -24.87
C ALA A 519 16.51 -5.54 -24.29
N MET A 520 15.51 -5.51 -25.17
CA MET A 520 14.10 -5.71 -24.83
C MET A 520 13.52 -6.81 -25.72
N VAL A 521 12.74 -7.71 -25.12
CA VAL A 521 12.10 -8.83 -25.80
C VAL A 521 10.60 -8.78 -25.57
N ALA A 522 9.81 -8.60 -26.62
CA ALA A 522 8.36 -8.58 -26.56
C ALA A 522 7.76 -9.66 -27.45
N GLU A 523 6.51 -10.05 -27.22
CA GLU A 523 5.77 -10.90 -28.16
C GLU A 523 5.45 -10.10 -29.43
N SER A 524 5.78 -10.67 -30.60
CA SER A 524 5.36 -10.09 -31.87
C SER A 524 3.83 -10.02 -31.95
N PRO A 525 3.24 -8.97 -32.56
CA PRO A 525 1.82 -8.94 -32.83
C PRO A 525 1.44 -10.21 -33.60
N LYS A 526 0.37 -10.86 -33.19
CA LYS A 526 -0.23 -11.90 -34.04
C LYS A 526 -0.76 -11.18 -35.27
N ASP A 527 -0.28 -11.53 -36.45
CA ASP A 527 -0.99 -11.20 -37.69
C ASP A 527 -2.40 -11.78 -37.56
N GLU A 528 -3.38 -10.92 -37.33
CA GLU A 528 -4.78 -11.29 -37.60
C GLU A 528 -4.85 -11.51 -39.10
N GLY A 529 -4.58 -12.76 -39.48
CA GLY A 529 -4.68 -13.21 -40.87
C GLY A 529 -6.05 -12.81 -41.38
N GLY A 530 -6.04 -11.94 -42.38
CA GLY A 530 -7.25 -11.46 -43.03
C GLY A 530 -8.14 -12.64 -43.32
N HIS A 531 -9.36 -12.59 -42.88
CA HIS A 531 -10.43 -13.43 -43.38
C HIS A 531 -10.55 -13.16 -44.88
N GLY A 532 -9.81 -13.97 -45.66
CA GLY A 532 -9.97 -14.08 -47.09
C GLY A 532 -11.40 -14.50 -47.34
N GLY A 533 -12.17 -13.59 -47.88
CA GLY A 533 -13.53 -13.86 -48.31
C GLY A 533 -13.53 -15.06 -49.28
N HIS A 534 -14.09 -16.17 -48.86
CA HIS A 534 -14.53 -17.20 -49.77
C HIS A 534 -15.74 -16.65 -50.53
N GLY A 535 -15.47 -16.12 -51.71
CA GLY A 535 -16.45 -15.84 -52.72
C GLY A 535 -17.06 -17.19 -53.18
N HIS A 536 -18.27 -17.49 -52.76
CA HIS A 536 -19.08 -18.49 -53.41
C HIS A 536 -19.55 -17.90 -54.73
N GLY A 537 -18.86 -18.32 -55.79
CA GLY A 537 -19.30 -18.20 -57.16
C GLY A 537 -20.58 -19.02 -57.38
N GLY A 538 -21.57 -18.37 -57.93
CA GLY A 538 -22.84 -18.96 -58.31
C GLY A 538 -22.67 -20.08 -59.31
N GLY A 539 -23.45 -21.12 -59.16
CA GLY A 539 -23.73 -22.17 -60.11
C GLY A 539 -25.24 -22.35 -60.21
N MET A 540 -25.78 -21.82 -61.30
CA MET A 540 -27.16 -22.00 -61.80
C MET A 540 -27.36 -23.41 -62.37
N GLY A 541 -28.53 -24.02 -62.21
CA GLY A 541 -29.04 -25.19 -62.96
C GLY A 541 -29.81 -26.08 -62.00
N GLY A 542 -31.09 -26.30 -62.13
CA GLY A 542 -32.00 -26.56 -63.14
C GLY A 542 -33.08 -27.49 -62.61
N MET A 543 -34.30 -27.09 -62.72
CA MET A 543 -35.54 -27.81 -63.09
C MET A 543 -35.81 -29.26 -62.63
N GLY A 544 -37.03 -29.43 -62.18
CA GLY A 544 -37.87 -30.64 -62.30
C GLY A 544 -38.34 -31.17 -61.00
N GLY A 545 -39.54 -31.16 -60.58
CA GLY A 545 -40.73 -31.59 -61.13
C GLY A 545 -41.49 -32.49 -60.18
N MET A 546 -42.68 -32.11 -59.89
CA MET A 546 -43.88 -32.92 -59.60
C MET A 546 -43.90 -34.00 -58.51
N ASP A 547 -45.00 -33.88 -57.82
CA ASP A 547 -46.04 -34.82 -57.39
C ASP A 547 -45.92 -35.49 -55.97
N MET A 548 -46.92 -35.23 -55.32
CA MET A 548 -47.95 -35.75 -54.40
C MET A 548 -47.86 -35.23 -52.97
#